data_8ee02303c331b07b265fbcc183d4409d
#
_entry.id   8ee02303c331b07b265fbcc183d4409d
#
_cell.length_a   1.000
_cell.length_b   1.000
_cell.length_c   1.000
_cell.angle_alpha   90.00
_cell.angle_beta   90.00
_cell.angle_gamma   90.00
#
_symmetry.space_group_name_H-M   'P 1'
#
loop_
_entity.id
_entity.type
_entity.pdbx_description
1 polymer ?
#
loop_
_entity_poly.entity_id
_entity_poly.type
_entity_poly.pdbx_seq_one_letter_code
_entity_poly.pdbx_strand_id
1 'polypeptide(L)'
;MVEEKSKFAIIQGDVQRKAEAADVVMTETRYSPNTRLGTHTHKQGCFGFILQGEYSEAFRPLEFVCGPRMAVFRPPLIEHRNAIGQQGARALFVEVSDRWLNHVREYSPILAQPTVLQSGPINSLAKAVCRQWAGNPCGAQLAIEGFLYEIAAELCRQEAGPPERRPKWLDNVLELMRARFNEPLRASEIAREVGFHPVHVARVFRQNCGMTMVDFMRQLRVDFARERLQSSDTPLVDIALSAGFPSQAYFTTTFKQETGLTPGQYRHACGRGR
;
A
#
# COMPACT_ATOMS: atom_id res chain seq x y z
N MET A 1 15.77 28.45 32.35
CA MET A 1 15.78 27.95 30.96
C MET A 1 14.77 26.80 30.95
N VAL A 2 13.57 27.10 30.54
CA VAL A 2 12.50 26.06 30.38
C VAL A 2 12.72 25.49 28.98
N GLU A 3 13.10 24.22 28.91
CA GLU A 3 13.11 23.48 27.65
C GLU A 3 11.71 23.58 27.03
N GLU A 4 11.59 24.28 25.93
CA GLU A 4 10.45 24.20 25.04
C GLU A 4 10.32 22.76 24.55
N LYS A 5 9.56 21.94 25.27
CA LYS A 5 9.12 20.64 24.78
C LYS A 5 8.46 20.86 23.43
N SER A 6 9.15 20.45 22.38
CA SER A 6 8.68 20.46 21.00
C SER A 6 7.22 19.99 20.94
N LYS A 7 6.31 20.88 20.55
CA LYS A 7 4.87 20.62 20.34
C LYS A 7 4.59 19.74 19.11
N PHE A 8 5.62 19.12 18.53
CA PHE A 8 5.52 18.33 17.30
C PHE A 8 5.60 16.87 17.64
N ALA A 9 4.60 16.13 17.19
CA ALA A 9 4.54 14.71 17.40
C ALA A 9 5.78 14.08 16.78
N ILE A 10 6.70 13.67 17.63
CA ILE A 10 7.71 12.69 17.33
C ILE A 10 6.96 11.49 16.79
N ILE A 11 7.45 10.88 15.73
CA ILE A 11 6.91 9.60 15.24
C ILE A 11 6.80 8.67 16.44
N GLN A 12 5.58 8.37 16.85
CA GLN A 12 5.33 7.54 18.01
C GLN A 12 5.57 6.08 17.62
N GLY A 13 6.27 5.33 18.46
CA GLY A 13 6.62 3.93 18.24
C GLY A 13 8.09 3.68 18.54
N ASP A 14 8.53 2.43 18.35
CA ASP A 14 9.91 2.02 18.55
C ASP A 14 10.72 2.27 17.27
N VAL A 15 11.53 3.32 17.27
CA VAL A 15 12.37 3.73 16.13
C VAL A 15 13.48 2.71 15.92
N GLN A 16 13.48 2.05 14.79
CA GLN A 16 14.45 1.02 14.42
C GLN A 16 15.65 1.60 13.66
N ARG A 17 15.39 2.59 12.81
CA ARG A 17 16.41 3.20 11.95
C ARG A 17 16.00 4.62 11.57
N LYS A 18 16.95 5.52 11.51
CA LYS A 18 16.76 6.89 11.02
C LYS A 18 17.88 7.28 10.06
N ALA A 19 17.55 8.05 9.03
CA ALA A 19 18.50 8.64 8.11
C ALA A 19 17.97 9.99 7.62
N GLU A 20 18.87 10.91 7.30
CA GLU A 20 18.56 12.27 6.89
C GLU A 20 19.28 12.61 5.58
N ALA A 21 18.60 13.29 4.69
CA ALA A 21 19.15 13.91 3.49
C ALA A 21 18.64 15.37 3.42
N ALA A 22 19.06 16.13 2.41
CA ALA A 22 18.81 17.58 2.35
C ALA A 22 17.33 17.96 2.54
N ASP A 23 16.42 17.26 1.90
CA ASP A 23 14.99 17.57 1.89
C ASP A 23 14.10 16.48 2.49
N VAL A 24 14.67 15.38 3.00
CA VAL A 24 13.91 14.25 3.54
C VAL A 24 14.51 13.73 4.84
N VAL A 25 13.63 13.35 5.76
CA VAL A 25 13.98 12.60 6.98
C VAL A 25 13.26 11.28 6.93
N MET A 26 14.01 10.19 6.97
CA MET A 26 13.48 8.83 6.90
C MET A 26 13.56 8.18 8.26
N THR A 27 12.44 7.66 8.75
CA THR A 27 12.34 6.99 10.04
C THR A 27 11.61 5.68 9.89
N GLU A 28 12.27 4.58 10.18
CA GLU A 28 11.63 3.28 10.30
C GLU A 28 11.17 3.06 11.72
N THR A 29 9.90 2.74 11.89
CA THR A 29 9.26 2.55 13.19
C THR A 29 8.57 1.20 13.25
N ARG A 30 8.69 0.56 14.39
CA ARG A 30 7.95 -0.64 14.76
C ARG A 30 6.86 -0.30 15.77
N TYR A 31 5.70 -0.88 15.57
CA TYR A 31 4.55 -0.74 16.47
C TYR A 31 4.13 -2.10 17.02
N SER A 32 3.83 -2.14 18.29
CA SER A 32 3.26 -3.31 18.95
C SER A 32 1.83 -3.59 18.47
N PRO A 33 1.37 -4.85 18.51
CA PRO A 33 0.00 -5.21 18.21
C PRO A 33 -1.03 -4.35 18.95
N ASN A 34 -2.15 -4.05 18.27
CA ASN A 34 -3.29 -3.34 18.84
C ASN A 34 -2.98 -1.95 19.42
N THR A 35 -1.83 -1.36 19.07
CA THR A 35 -1.48 0.02 19.45
C THR A 35 -2.46 1.00 18.84
N ARG A 36 -2.92 1.97 19.64
CA ARG A 36 -3.74 3.09 19.18
C ARG A 36 -3.02 4.38 19.51
N LEU A 37 -2.80 5.20 18.50
CA LEU A 37 -2.25 6.53 18.65
C LEU A 37 -3.39 7.53 18.63
N GLY A 38 -3.47 8.36 19.67
CA GLY A 38 -4.48 9.41 19.79
C GLY A 38 -4.36 10.46 18.68
N THR A 39 -5.31 11.37 18.60
CA THR A 39 -5.30 12.48 17.63
C THR A 39 -4.05 13.33 17.81
N HIS A 40 -3.31 13.53 16.72
CA HIS A 40 -2.08 14.31 16.67
C HIS A 40 -1.86 14.92 15.28
N THR A 41 -0.85 15.77 15.16
CA THR A 41 -0.44 16.43 13.91
C THR A 41 1.08 16.33 13.74
N HIS A 42 1.56 16.48 12.50
CA HIS A 42 2.99 16.62 12.18
C HIS A 42 3.25 17.97 11.52
N LYS A 43 4.44 18.55 11.75
CA LYS A 43 4.85 19.81 11.12
C LYS A 43 5.05 19.67 9.62
N GLN A 44 5.63 18.55 9.21
CA GLN A 44 6.06 18.32 7.84
C GLN A 44 5.12 17.37 7.13
N GLY A 45 5.04 17.50 5.82
CA GLY A 45 4.39 16.51 4.96
C GLY A 45 5.13 15.18 5.08
N CYS A 46 4.40 14.07 5.13
CA CYS A 46 4.98 12.76 5.39
C CYS A 46 4.37 11.67 4.50
N PHE A 47 5.24 10.93 3.84
CA PHE A 47 4.89 9.67 3.20
C PHE A 47 5.07 8.53 4.20
N GLY A 48 4.03 7.73 4.42
CA GLY A 48 4.08 6.51 5.21
C GLY A 48 4.03 5.29 4.31
N PHE A 49 5.10 4.49 4.28
CA PHE A 49 5.19 3.23 3.54
C PHE A 49 5.08 2.06 4.50
N ILE A 50 4.08 1.22 4.32
CA ILE A 50 3.88 0.06 5.21
C ILE A 50 4.77 -1.09 4.74
N LEU A 51 5.74 -1.44 5.58
CA LEU A 51 6.71 -2.51 5.33
C LEU A 51 6.14 -3.88 5.72
N GLN A 52 5.40 -3.92 6.84
CA GLN A 52 4.84 -5.15 7.41
C GLN A 52 3.65 -4.83 8.29
N GLY A 53 2.70 -5.76 8.37
CA GLY A 53 1.53 -5.64 9.24
C GLY A 53 0.44 -4.75 8.66
N GLU A 54 -0.44 -4.25 9.53
CA GLU A 54 -1.58 -3.41 9.17
C GLU A 54 -1.55 -2.11 9.96
N TYR A 55 -1.76 -1.02 9.25
CA TYR A 55 -1.71 0.34 9.78
C TYR A 55 -2.91 1.12 9.29
N SER A 56 -3.83 1.43 10.20
CA SER A 56 -5.00 2.27 9.91
C SER A 56 -4.70 3.71 10.24
N GLU A 57 -5.18 4.60 9.40
CA GLU A 57 -5.05 6.04 9.57
C GLU A 57 -6.39 6.72 9.30
N ALA A 58 -6.86 7.50 10.26
CA ALA A 58 -8.14 8.19 10.18
C ALA A 58 -7.95 9.71 10.20
N PHE A 59 -8.41 10.34 9.11
CA PHE A 59 -8.58 11.77 8.91
C PHE A 59 -10.08 12.04 8.85
N ARG A 60 -10.66 12.86 9.68
CA ARG A 60 -12.11 13.08 9.61
C ARG A 60 -12.51 13.81 8.31
N PRO A 61 -13.43 13.27 7.48
CA PRO A 61 -14.24 12.04 7.69
C PRO A 61 -13.61 10.75 7.10
N LEU A 62 -12.39 10.79 6.58
CA LEU A 62 -11.73 9.70 5.84
C LEU A 62 -11.02 8.75 6.80
N GLU A 63 -11.05 7.46 6.51
CA GLU A 63 -10.27 6.44 7.18
C GLU A 63 -9.67 5.49 6.14
N PHE A 64 -8.38 5.18 6.30
CA PHE A 64 -7.63 4.30 5.41
C PHE A 64 -7.03 3.15 6.20
N VAL A 65 -7.12 1.95 5.64
CA VAL A 65 -6.41 0.78 6.13
C VAL A 65 -5.30 0.45 5.14
N CYS A 66 -4.07 0.59 5.58
CA CYS A 66 -2.89 0.37 4.77
C CYS A 66 -2.19 -0.91 5.19
N GLY A 67 -2.04 -1.84 4.24
CA GLY A 67 -1.23 -3.04 4.38
C GLY A 67 0.15 -2.89 3.73
N PRO A 68 0.95 -3.96 3.73
CA PRO A 68 2.28 -3.96 3.13
C PRO A 68 2.26 -3.50 1.67
N ARG A 69 3.24 -2.67 1.29
CA ARG A 69 3.41 -2.10 -0.05
C ARG A 69 2.41 -1.00 -0.41
N MET A 70 1.53 -0.62 0.52
CA MET A 70 0.72 0.59 0.40
C MET A 70 1.48 1.76 1.01
N ALA A 71 1.18 2.94 0.50
CA ALA A 71 1.69 4.17 1.06
C ALA A 71 0.55 5.19 1.23
N VAL A 72 0.73 6.10 2.17
CA VAL A 72 -0.17 7.22 2.41
C VAL A 72 0.65 8.50 2.50
N PHE A 73 0.15 9.57 1.90
CA PHE A 73 0.70 10.90 2.13
C PHE A 73 -0.18 11.67 3.12
N ARG A 74 0.48 12.29 4.10
CA ARG A 74 -0.10 13.18 5.09
C ARG A 74 0.40 14.60 4.86
N PRO A 75 -0.48 15.56 4.58
CA PRO A 75 -0.10 16.97 4.56
C PRO A 75 0.35 17.46 5.94
N PRO A 76 1.14 18.55 5.99
CA PRO A 76 1.48 19.20 7.26
C PRO A 76 0.23 19.63 8.02
N LEU A 77 0.29 19.57 9.35
CA LEU A 77 -0.69 20.10 10.30
C LEU A 77 -2.09 19.49 10.22
N ILE A 78 -2.28 18.42 9.48
CA ILE A 78 -3.55 17.71 9.43
C ILE A 78 -3.69 16.78 10.64
N GLU A 79 -4.78 16.95 11.38
CA GLU A 79 -5.12 16.08 12.50
C GLU A 79 -5.49 14.68 12.02
N HIS A 80 -4.89 13.68 12.63
CA HIS A 80 -5.19 12.29 12.36
C HIS A 80 -4.94 11.41 13.59
N ARG A 81 -5.46 10.19 13.53
CA ARG A 81 -5.24 9.14 14.51
C ARG A 81 -4.87 7.85 13.82
N ASN A 82 -4.15 6.97 14.52
CA ASN A 82 -3.72 5.71 13.96
C ASN A 82 -4.12 4.53 14.82
N ALA A 83 -4.36 3.40 14.18
CA ALA A 83 -4.54 2.12 14.84
C ALA A 83 -3.71 1.06 14.14
N ILE A 84 -3.12 0.18 14.93
CA ILE A 84 -2.24 -0.89 14.47
C ILE A 84 -3.00 -2.20 14.58
N GLY A 85 -2.93 -3.02 13.55
CA GLY A 85 -3.56 -4.34 13.53
C GLY A 85 -3.00 -5.32 14.55
N GLN A 86 -3.62 -6.48 14.64
CA GLN A 86 -3.30 -7.53 15.64
C GLN A 86 -1.89 -8.10 15.53
N GLN A 87 -1.20 -7.92 14.43
CA GLN A 87 0.17 -8.43 14.20
C GLN A 87 1.25 -7.38 14.44
N GLY A 88 0.85 -6.17 14.89
CA GLY A 88 1.74 -5.03 14.90
C GLY A 88 1.96 -4.47 13.49
N ALA A 89 2.86 -3.50 13.37
CA ALA A 89 3.26 -2.95 12.08
C ALA A 89 4.72 -2.52 12.06
N ARG A 90 5.32 -2.55 10.88
CA ARG A 90 6.56 -1.84 10.55
C ARG A 90 6.27 -0.86 9.44
N ALA A 91 6.67 0.38 9.62
CA ALA A 91 6.46 1.43 8.62
C ALA A 91 7.74 2.27 8.45
N LEU A 92 7.98 2.69 7.22
CA LEU A 92 8.95 3.71 6.88
C LEU A 92 8.20 5.02 6.67
N PHE A 93 8.51 6.01 7.47
CA PHE A 93 8.04 7.37 7.31
C PHE A 93 9.12 8.21 6.63
N VAL A 94 8.73 8.93 5.59
CA VAL A 94 9.59 9.86 4.88
C VAL A 94 8.97 11.24 4.97
N GLU A 95 9.46 12.02 5.93
CA GLU A 95 9.09 13.42 6.10
C GLU A 95 9.81 14.25 5.03
N VAL A 96 9.08 15.13 4.37
CA VAL A 96 9.61 16.01 3.33
C VAL A 96 9.66 17.46 3.82
N SER A 97 10.72 18.19 3.43
CA SER A 97 10.87 19.60 3.78
C SER A 97 9.77 20.46 3.14
N ASP A 98 9.52 21.63 3.73
CA ASP A 98 8.61 22.63 3.14
C ASP A 98 9.08 23.05 1.75
N ARG A 99 10.40 23.11 1.52
CA ARG A 99 10.98 23.42 0.21
C ARG A 99 10.57 22.39 -0.83
N TRP A 100 10.72 21.11 -0.51
CA TRP A 100 10.33 20.00 -1.38
C TRP A 100 8.82 20.05 -1.67
N LEU A 101 8.02 20.20 -0.63
CA LEU A 101 6.57 20.19 -0.74
C LEU A 101 6.05 21.39 -1.54
N ASN A 102 6.61 22.58 -1.32
CA ASN A 102 6.25 23.78 -2.07
C ASN A 102 6.63 23.65 -3.54
N HIS A 103 7.81 23.08 -3.83
CA HIS A 103 8.21 22.83 -5.21
C HIS A 103 7.21 21.89 -5.93
N VAL A 104 6.78 20.80 -5.30
CA VAL A 104 5.77 19.91 -5.90
C VAL A 104 4.42 20.62 -6.07
N ARG A 105 4.01 21.46 -5.12
CA ARG A 105 2.75 22.20 -5.18
C ARG A 105 2.69 23.25 -6.31
N GLU A 106 3.82 23.68 -6.84
CA GLU A 106 3.85 24.52 -8.05
C GLU A 106 3.25 23.81 -9.28
N TYR A 107 3.28 22.47 -9.29
CA TYR A 107 2.77 21.65 -10.38
C TYR A 107 1.38 21.08 -10.14
N SER A 108 1.01 20.81 -8.87
CA SER A 108 -0.29 20.24 -8.53
C SER A 108 -0.63 20.44 -7.04
N PRO A 109 -1.89 20.73 -6.71
CA PRO A 109 -2.38 20.79 -5.34
C PRO A 109 -2.62 19.42 -4.69
N ILE A 110 -2.38 18.29 -5.36
CA ILE A 110 -2.77 16.95 -4.89
C ILE A 110 -2.22 16.61 -3.51
N LEU A 111 -1.03 17.08 -3.17
CA LEU A 111 -0.43 16.92 -1.84
C LEU A 111 -0.93 17.94 -0.80
N ALA A 112 -2.02 18.65 -1.07
CA ALA A 112 -2.72 19.46 -0.08
C ALA A 112 -3.71 18.64 0.76
N GLN A 113 -4.05 17.42 0.35
CA GLN A 113 -4.99 16.53 1.02
C GLN A 113 -4.35 15.19 1.38
N PRO A 114 -4.85 14.50 2.43
CA PRO A 114 -4.47 13.12 2.71
C PRO A 114 -4.77 12.23 1.50
N THR A 115 -3.77 11.47 1.06
CA THR A 115 -3.86 10.70 -0.19
C THR A 115 -3.32 9.29 0.01
N VAL A 116 -4.14 8.27 -0.30
CA VAL A 116 -3.66 6.89 -0.36
C VAL A 116 -3.00 6.64 -1.71
N LEU A 117 -1.78 6.15 -1.66
CA LEU A 117 -0.91 5.92 -2.79
C LEU A 117 -0.99 4.43 -3.18
N GLN A 118 -1.97 4.07 -3.98
CA GLN A 118 -2.23 2.66 -4.32
C GLN A 118 -2.43 2.38 -5.82
N SER A 119 -2.20 3.36 -6.69
CA SER A 119 -2.23 3.12 -8.13
C SER A 119 -0.95 2.43 -8.61
N GLY A 120 -1.01 1.75 -9.74
CA GLY A 120 0.01 0.82 -10.17
C GLY A 120 1.43 1.33 -10.35
N PRO A 121 1.65 2.45 -11.06
CA PRO A 121 2.98 3.04 -11.11
C PRO A 121 3.47 3.43 -9.71
N ILE A 122 2.62 4.03 -8.89
CA ILE A 122 2.94 4.44 -7.52
C ILE A 122 3.25 3.24 -6.63
N ASN A 123 2.52 2.13 -6.75
CA ASN A 123 2.85 0.90 -6.02
C ASN A 123 4.24 0.36 -6.37
N SER A 124 4.63 0.46 -7.63
CA SER A 124 5.98 0.04 -8.07
C SER A 124 7.06 0.94 -7.48
N LEU A 125 6.81 2.24 -7.43
CA LEU A 125 7.70 3.22 -6.81
C LEU A 125 7.76 3.05 -5.28
N ALA A 126 6.63 2.83 -4.61
CA ALA A 126 6.59 2.54 -3.18
C ALA A 126 7.39 1.27 -2.83
N LYS A 127 7.26 0.21 -3.64
CA LYS A 127 8.10 -1.00 -3.51
C LYS A 127 9.59 -0.69 -3.72
N ALA A 128 9.93 0.21 -4.65
CA ALA A 128 11.32 0.62 -4.88
C ALA A 128 11.88 1.38 -3.67
N VAL A 129 11.13 2.30 -3.08
CA VAL A 129 11.47 2.98 -1.83
C VAL A 129 11.77 1.96 -0.72
N CYS A 130 10.85 1.01 -0.50
CA CYS A 130 11.03 -0.02 0.52
C CYS A 130 12.27 -0.90 0.28
N ARG A 131 12.56 -1.25 -0.99
CA ARG A 131 13.76 -2.03 -1.34
C ARG A 131 15.05 -1.24 -1.11
N GLN A 132 15.09 0.03 -1.48
CA GLN A 132 16.26 0.89 -1.24
C GLN A 132 16.51 1.05 0.25
N TRP A 133 15.46 1.26 1.02
CA TRP A 133 15.57 1.35 2.47
C TRP A 133 16.11 0.05 3.12
N ALA A 134 15.66 -1.12 2.65
CA ALA A 134 16.11 -2.42 3.17
C ALA A 134 17.53 -2.80 2.72
N GLY A 135 18.05 -2.16 1.68
CA GLY A 135 19.34 -2.48 1.07
C GLY A 135 20.54 -1.72 1.66
N ASN A 136 21.57 -1.57 0.82
CA ASN A 136 22.79 -0.84 1.19
C ASN A 136 22.48 0.66 1.40
N PRO A 137 22.91 1.29 2.51
CA PRO A 137 22.67 2.70 2.77
C PRO A 137 23.36 3.66 1.77
N CYS A 138 24.39 3.22 1.06
CA CYS A 138 25.09 4.04 0.08
C CYS A 138 24.16 4.47 -1.06
N GLY A 139 23.87 5.77 -1.14
CA GLY A 139 22.98 6.33 -2.16
C GLY A 139 21.49 6.06 -1.97
N ALA A 140 21.09 5.32 -0.93
CA ALA A 140 19.69 4.99 -0.69
C ALA A 140 18.84 6.25 -0.45
N GLN A 141 19.37 7.25 0.28
CA GLN A 141 18.69 8.51 0.51
C GLN A 141 18.38 9.24 -0.80
N LEU A 142 19.37 9.37 -1.67
CA LEU A 142 19.24 10.03 -2.97
C LEU A 142 18.23 9.29 -3.87
N ALA A 143 18.30 7.95 -3.88
CA ALA A 143 17.35 7.13 -4.64
C ALA A 143 15.92 7.28 -4.13
N ILE A 144 15.72 7.29 -2.80
CA ILE A 144 14.39 7.48 -2.19
C ILE A 144 13.85 8.86 -2.53
N GLU A 145 14.64 9.92 -2.43
CA GLU A 145 14.24 11.26 -2.82
C GLU A 145 13.83 11.32 -4.29
N GLY A 146 14.58 10.70 -5.20
CA GLY A 146 14.21 10.57 -6.60
C GLY A 146 12.87 9.86 -6.81
N PHE A 147 12.62 8.77 -6.11
CA PHE A 147 11.34 8.07 -6.17
C PHE A 147 10.17 8.89 -5.63
N LEU A 148 10.40 9.77 -4.62
CA LEU A 148 9.36 10.67 -4.14
C LEU A 148 8.96 11.70 -5.21
N TYR A 149 9.92 12.24 -5.98
CA TYR A 149 9.61 13.09 -7.12
C TYR A 149 8.86 12.35 -8.23
N GLU A 150 9.21 11.09 -8.51
CA GLU A 150 8.46 10.26 -9.47
C GLU A 150 7.04 9.97 -8.99
N ILE A 151 6.84 9.71 -7.69
CA ILE A 151 5.50 9.56 -7.08
C ILE A 151 4.71 10.86 -7.24
N ALA A 152 5.30 12.01 -6.92
CA ALA A 152 4.65 13.30 -7.07
C ALA A 152 4.26 13.58 -8.54
N ALA A 153 5.15 13.32 -9.48
CA ALA A 153 4.88 13.48 -10.90
C ALA A 153 3.75 12.55 -11.40
N GLU A 154 3.68 11.32 -10.88
CA GLU A 154 2.59 10.39 -11.21
C GLU A 154 1.26 10.86 -10.63
N LEU A 155 1.26 11.39 -9.40
CA LEU A 155 0.07 11.98 -8.81
C LEU A 155 -0.43 13.19 -9.62
N CYS A 156 0.47 14.07 -10.07
CA CYS A 156 0.12 15.19 -10.95
C CYS A 156 -0.51 14.70 -12.26
N ARG A 157 0.02 13.63 -12.86
CA ARG A 157 -0.58 13.03 -14.07
C ARG A 157 -1.98 12.48 -13.83
N GLN A 158 -2.21 11.88 -12.66
CA GLN A 158 -3.52 11.34 -12.29
C GLN A 158 -4.55 12.43 -12.02
N GLU A 159 -4.14 13.55 -11.41
CA GLU A 159 -5.00 14.71 -11.16
C GLU A 159 -5.38 15.44 -12.45
N ALA A 160 -4.44 15.56 -13.37
CA ALA A 160 -4.70 16.13 -14.71
C ALA A 160 -5.76 15.31 -15.49
N GLY A 161 -6.12 14.13 -14.98
CA GLY A 161 -7.06 13.19 -15.56
C GLY A 161 -6.46 12.46 -16.76
N PRO A 162 -6.92 11.26 -17.07
CA PRO A 162 -6.61 10.68 -18.35
C PRO A 162 -7.27 11.54 -19.43
N PRO A 163 -6.65 11.67 -20.63
CA PRO A 163 -7.28 12.30 -21.78
C PRO A 163 -8.56 11.56 -22.24
N GLU A 164 -8.90 10.45 -21.62
CA GLU A 164 -10.14 9.70 -21.84
C GLU A 164 -10.74 9.21 -20.53
N ARG A 165 -12.06 9.41 -20.36
CA ARG A 165 -12.85 8.82 -19.28
C ARG A 165 -12.54 7.33 -19.20
N ARG A 166 -12.31 6.83 -17.97
CA ARG A 166 -12.24 5.39 -17.68
C ARG A 166 -13.33 4.67 -18.45
N PRO A 167 -12.99 3.73 -19.34
CA PRO A 167 -13.99 3.08 -20.17
C PRO A 167 -15.00 2.33 -19.32
N LYS A 168 -16.28 2.52 -19.56
CA LYS A 168 -17.35 1.83 -18.79
C LYS A 168 -17.18 0.30 -18.80
N TRP A 169 -16.67 -0.26 -19.89
CA TRP A 169 -16.42 -1.69 -19.97
C TRP A 169 -15.35 -2.19 -18.99
N LEU A 170 -14.46 -1.30 -18.49
CA LEU A 170 -13.45 -1.67 -17.49
C LEU A 170 -14.08 -1.98 -16.13
N ASP A 171 -15.19 -1.34 -15.80
CA ASP A 171 -15.94 -1.67 -14.58
C ASP A 171 -16.53 -3.09 -14.69
N ASN A 172 -17.05 -3.46 -15.84
CA ASN A 172 -17.53 -4.82 -16.10
C ASN A 172 -16.39 -5.86 -15.98
N VAL A 173 -15.19 -5.52 -16.47
CA VAL A 173 -13.99 -6.38 -16.29
C VAL A 173 -13.67 -6.58 -14.82
N LEU A 174 -13.68 -5.51 -14.02
CA LEU A 174 -13.38 -5.60 -12.60
C LEU A 174 -14.43 -6.38 -11.82
N GLU A 175 -15.70 -6.20 -12.14
CA GLU A 175 -16.81 -6.97 -11.57
C GLU A 175 -16.71 -8.45 -11.93
N LEU A 176 -16.45 -8.77 -13.21
CA LEU A 176 -16.24 -10.13 -13.67
C LEU A 176 -15.08 -10.82 -12.94
N MET A 177 -13.95 -10.11 -12.80
CA MET A 177 -12.77 -10.63 -12.09
C MET A 177 -13.05 -10.86 -10.60
N ARG A 178 -13.81 -9.97 -9.95
CA ARG A 178 -14.22 -10.14 -8.55
C ARG A 178 -15.22 -11.28 -8.37
N ALA A 179 -16.15 -11.45 -9.30
CA ALA A 179 -17.14 -12.53 -9.25
C ALA A 179 -16.54 -13.92 -9.48
N ARG A 180 -15.47 -14.00 -10.28
CA ARG A 180 -14.88 -15.27 -10.74
C ARG A 180 -13.40 -15.40 -10.38
N PHE A 181 -12.94 -14.76 -9.28
CA PHE A 181 -11.53 -14.76 -8.89
C PHE A 181 -10.98 -16.15 -8.59
N ASN A 182 -11.82 -17.07 -8.15
CA ASN A 182 -11.45 -18.45 -7.81
C ASN A 182 -11.41 -19.40 -9.02
N GLU A 183 -11.83 -18.93 -10.19
CA GLU A 183 -11.79 -19.71 -11.43
C GLU A 183 -10.46 -19.48 -12.19
N PRO A 184 -10.07 -20.41 -13.10
CA PRO A 184 -8.93 -20.23 -13.99
C PRO A 184 -9.28 -19.28 -15.15
N LEU A 185 -9.56 -18.01 -14.82
CA LEU A 185 -10.00 -17.00 -15.77
C LEU A 185 -8.83 -16.51 -16.63
N ARG A 186 -8.91 -16.67 -17.96
CA ARG A 186 -7.90 -16.24 -18.91
C ARG A 186 -8.17 -14.82 -19.41
N ALA A 187 -7.12 -14.05 -19.67
CA ALA A 187 -7.24 -12.70 -20.22
C ALA A 187 -8.02 -12.66 -21.57
N SER A 188 -7.92 -13.72 -22.38
CA SER A 188 -8.69 -13.87 -23.63
C SER A 188 -10.18 -14.06 -23.39
N GLU A 189 -10.59 -14.69 -22.30
CA GLU A 189 -12.00 -14.88 -21.92
C GLU A 189 -12.57 -13.55 -21.45
N ILE A 190 -11.87 -12.83 -20.60
CA ILE A 190 -12.25 -11.49 -20.15
C ILE A 190 -12.39 -10.54 -21.34
N ALA A 191 -11.43 -10.56 -22.25
CA ALA A 191 -11.45 -9.70 -23.43
C ALA A 191 -12.63 -9.99 -24.37
N ARG A 192 -12.98 -11.26 -24.53
CA ARG A 192 -14.15 -11.69 -25.31
C ARG A 192 -15.46 -11.21 -24.68
N GLU A 193 -15.56 -11.24 -23.34
CA GLU A 193 -16.74 -10.78 -22.61
C GLU A 193 -17.05 -9.30 -22.84
N VAL A 194 -16.00 -8.48 -22.95
CA VAL A 194 -16.13 -7.04 -23.17
C VAL A 194 -16.02 -6.62 -24.65
N GLY A 195 -15.81 -7.57 -25.57
CA GLY A 195 -15.80 -7.32 -27.01
C GLY A 195 -14.52 -6.64 -27.53
N PHE A 196 -13.41 -6.74 -26.84
CA PHE A 196 -12.14 -6.11 -27.21
C PHE A 196 -11.01 -7.13 -27.40
N HIS A 197 -9.96 -6.69 -28.10
CA HIS A 197 -8.76 -7.53 -28.23
C HIS A 197 -8.02 -7.66 -26.89
N PRO A 198 -7.52 -8.87 -26.52
CA PRO A 198 -6.87 -9.12 -25.21
C PRO A 198 -5.73 -8.15 -24.88
N VAL A 199 -4.90 -7.80 -25.87
CA VAL A 199 -3.80 -6.85 -25.70
C VAL A 199 -4.31 -5.44 -25.35
N HIS A 200 -5.41 -5.01 -25.97
CA HIS A 200 -6.03 -3.73 -25.64
C HIS A 200 -6.58 -3.72 -24.21
N VAL A 201 -7.33 -4.76 -23.83
CA VAL A 201 -7.88 -4.90 -22.48
C VAL A 201 -6.76 -4.90 -21.43
N ALA A 202 -5.70 -5.69 -21.64
CA ALA A 202 -4.58 -5.75 -20.72
C ALA A 202 -3.86 -4.39 -20.57
N ARG A 203 -3.67 -3.67 -21.69
CA ARG A 203 -3.05 -2.33 -21.68
C ARG A 203 -3.90 -1.32 -20.92
N VAL A 204 -5.20 -1.23 -21.24
CA VAL A 204 -6.12 -0.28 -20.59
C VAL A 204 -6.33 -0.63 -19.14
N PHE A 205 -6.43 -1.92 -18.81
CA PHE A 205 -6.51 -2.38 -17.42
C PHE A 205 -5.27 -1.91 -16.63
N ARG A 206 -4.07 -2.17 -17.17
CA ARG A 206 -2.82 -1.76 -16.52
C ARG A 206 -2.71 -0.23 -16.38
N GLN A 207 -3.14 0.53 -17.38
CA GLN A 207 -3.15 2.00 -17.32
C GLN A 207 -4.09 2.54 -16.23
N ASN A 208 -5.26 1.93 -16.04
CA ASN A 208 -6.26 2.42 -15.10
C ASN A 208 -6.18 1.80 -13.70
N CYS A 209 -5.76 0.52 -13.61
CA CYS A 209 -5.65 -0.20 -12.34
C CYS A 209 -4.22 -0.27 -11.82
N GLY A 210 -3.27 0.09 -12.68
CA GLY A 210 -1.86 0.21 -12.36
C GLY A 210 -1.15 -1.09 -12.06
N MET A 211 -1.81 -2.22 -12.25
CA MET A 211 -1.26 -3.56 -12.12
C MET A 211 -1.75 -4.44 -13.25
N THR A 212 -1.12 -5.58 -13.47
CA THR A 212 -1.63 -6.52 -14.46
C THR A 212 -2.90 -7.21 -13.96
N MET A 213 -3.72 -7.71 -14.88
CA MET A 213 -4.90 -8.51 -14.54
C MET A 213 -4.52 -9.75 -13.72
N VAL A 214 -3.34 -10.33 -13.98
CA VAL A 214 -2.82 -11.49 -13.22
C VAL A 214 -2.50 -11.11 -11.78
N ASP A 215 -1.86 -9.97 -11.56
CA ASP A 215 -1.54 -9.49 -10.22
C ASP A 215 -2.81 -9.12 -9.44
N PHE A 216 -3.80 -8.53 -10.11
CA PHE A 216 -5.10 -8.20 -9.52
C PHE A 216 -5.86 -9.47 -9.09
N MET A 217 -5.91 -10.50 -9.94
CA MET A 217 -6.50 -11.81 -9.58
C MET A 217 -5.76 -12.45 -8.40
N ARG A 218 -4.43 -12.36 -8.38
CA ARG A 218 -3.62 -12.87 -7.28
C ARG A 218 -3.97 -12.17 -5.98
N GLN A 219 -4.13 -10.86 -6.02
CA GLN A 219 -4.51 -10.07 -4.84
C GLN A 219 -5.89 -10.47 -4.31
N LEU A 220 -6.90 -10.58 -5.18
CA LEU A 220 -8.24 -11.04 -4.79
C LEU A 220 -8.21 -12.41 -4.09
N ARG A 221 -7.43 -13.36 -4.62
CA ARG A 221 -7.27 -14.69 -4.03
C ARG A 221 -6.61 -14.66 -2.66
N VAL A 222 -5.58 -13.83 -2.52
CA VAL A 222 -4.88 -13.67 -1.24
C VAL A 222 -5.78 -12.99 -0.21
N ASP A 223 -6.55 -11.99 -0.60
CA ASP A 223 -7.49 -11.29 0.30
C ASP A 223 -8.61 -12.22 0.77
N PHE A 224 -9.19 -13.01 -0.12
CA PHE A 224 -10.14 -14.06 0.25
C PHE A 224 -9.52 -15.07 1.24
N ALA A 225 -8.28 -15.51 0.98
CA ALA A 225 -7.60 -16.44 1.87
C ALA A 225 -7.32 -15.82 3.24
N ARG A 226 -6.99 -14.53 3.32
CA ARG A 226 -6.83 -13.80 4.58
C ARG A 226 -8.10 -13.84 5.42
N GLU A 227 -9.24 -13.52 4.82
CA GLU A 227 -10.55 -13.56 5.51
C GLU A 227 -10.85 -14.95 6.05
N ARG A 228 -10.61 -15.99 5.23
CA ARG A 228 -10.84 -17.39 5.64
C ARG A 228 -9.91 -17.83 6.77
N LEU A 229 -8.63 -17.45 6.70
CA LEU A 229 -7.66 -17.75 7.75
C LEU A 229 -7.98 -17.06 9.08
N GLN A 230 -8.63 -15.89 9.04
CA GLN A 230 -9.07 -15.15 10.23
C GLN A 230 -10.40 -15.64 10.78
N SER A 231 -11.29 -16.12 9.93
CA SER A 231 -12.69 -16.44 10.31
C SER A 231 -12.96 -17.92 10.52
N SER A 232 -12.06 -18.84 10.13
CA SER A 232 -12.30 -20.28 10.18
C SER A 232 -11.04 -21.11 10.43
N ASP A 233 -11.24 -22.34 10.94
CA ASP A 233 -10.20 -23.37 11.08
C ASP A 233 -10.11 -24.29 9.86
N THR A 234 -10.68 -23.88 8.74
CA THR A 234 -10.66 -24.64 7.48
C THR A 234 -9.24 -25.08 7.12
N PRO A 235 -9.00 -26.31 6.69
CA PRO A 235 -7.69 -26.79 6.28
C PRO A 235 -7.07 -25.89 5.19
N LEU A 236 -5.75 -25.71 5.24
CA LEU A 236 -5.05 -24.83 4.29
C LEU A 236 -5.22 -25.28 2.85
N VAL A 237 -5.35 -26.57 2.61
CA VAL A 237 -5.62 -27.12 1.27
C VAL A 237 -6.98 -26.66 0.74
N ASP A 238 -8.00 -26.67 1.58
CA ASP A 238 -9.37 -26.28 1.19
C ASP A 238 -9.46 -24.76 0.97
N ILE A 239 -8.76 -23.97 1.78
CA ILE A 239 -8.64 -22.52 1.55
C ILE A 239 -7.92 -22.25 0.21
N ALA A 240 -6.84 -22.96 -0.07
CA ALA A 240 -6.11 -22.81 -1.33
C ALA A 240 -6.99 -23.08 -2.53
N LEU A 241 -7.72 -24.20 -2.52
CA LEU A 241 -8.62 -24.59 -3.61
C LEU A 241 -9.80 -23.63 -3.76
N SER A 242 -10.44 -23.25 -2.64
CA SER A 242 -11.56 -22.30 -2.64
C SER A 242 -11.15 -20.90 -3.11
N ALA A 243 -9.90 -20.51 -2.86
CA ALA A 243 -9.32 -19.27 -3.36
C ALA A 243 -8.87 -19.34 -4.83
N GLY A 244 -8.98 -20.52 -5.48
CA GLY A 244 -8.60 -20.71 -6.88
C GLY A 244 -7.09 -20.90 -7.11
N PHE A 245 -6.33 -21.31 -6.10
CA PHE A 245 -4.94 -21.71 -6.30
C PHE A 245 -4.85 -23.16 -6.77
N PRO A 246 -3.91 -23.48 -7.68
CA PRO A 246 -3.78 -24.81 -8.24
C PRO A 246 -3.28 -25.86 -7.22
N SER A 247 -2.62 -25.43 -6.15
CA SER A 247 -2.14 -26.29 -5.08
C SER A 247 -1.86 -25.51 -3.80
N GLN A 248 -1.86 -26.21 -2.65
CA GLN A 248 -1.47 -25.63 -1.36
C GLN A 248 -0.02 -25.11 -1.37
N ALA A 249 0.89 -25.76 -2.06
CA ALA A 249 2.30 -25.32 -2.15
C ALA A 249 2.42 -23.97 -2.86
N TYR A 250 1.74 -23.83 -4.01
CA TYR A 250 1.71 -22.56 -4.75
C TYR A 250 1.02 -21.46 -3.93
N PHE A 251 -0.09 -21.78 -3.29
CA PHE A 251 -0.77 -20.87 -2.35
C PHE A 251 0.18 -20.39 -1.26
N THR A 252 0.87 -21.30 -0.58
CA THR A 252 1.77 -20.96 0.53
C THR A 252 2.87 -20.00 0.10
N THR A 253 3.48 -20.28 -1.06
CA THR A 253 4.55 -19.42 -1.62
C THR A 253 4.01 -18.05 -1.99
N THR A 254 2.90 -17.99 -2.72
CA THR A 254 2.26 -16.75 -3.16
C THR A 254 1.78 -15.92 -1.97
N PHE A 255 1.10 -16.54 -1.02
CA PHE A 255 0.61 -15.87 0.19
C PHE A 255 1.75 -15.26 1.00
N LYS A 256 2.86 -16.00 1.17
CA LYS A 256 4.05 -15.48 1.86
C LYS A 256 4.69 -14.32 1.10
N GLN A 257 4.76 -14.38 -0.23
CA GLN A 257 5.27 -13.28 -1.05
C GLN A 257 4.42 -12.01 -0.92
N GLU A 258 3.10 -12.16 -0.82
CA GLU A 258 2.17 -11.03 -0.73
C GLU A 258 2.00 -10.48 0.69
N THR A 259 2.12 -11.31 1.73
CA THR A 259 1.82 -10.93 3.12
C THR A 259 3.04 -10.89 4.05
N GLY A 260 4.17 -11.49 3.63
CA GLY A 260 5.36 -11.66 4.45
C GLY A 260 5.32 -12.89 5.39
N LEU A 261 4.15 -13.54 5.56
CA LEU A 261 3.94 -14.69 6.46
C LEU A 261 3.41 -15.88 5.66
N THR A 262 3.73 -17.09 6.09
CA THR A 262 3.03 -18.28 5.57
C THR A 262 1.58 -18.29 6.04
N PRO A 263 0.64 -18.95 5.33
CA PRO A 263 -0.76 -19.06 5.77
C PRO A 263 -0.93 -19.60 7.19
N GLY A 264 -0.12 -20.59 7.59
CA GLY A 264 -0.12 -21.13 8.94
C GLY A 264 0.35 -20.12 9.99
N GLN A 265 1.43 -19.39 9.72
CA GLN A 265 1.91 -18.31 10.58
C GLN A 265 0.89 -17.17 10.68
N TYR A 266 0.25 -16.83 9.56
CA TYR A 266 -0.79 -15.81 9.52
C TYR A 266 -2.00 -16.20 10.40
N ARG A 267 -2.51 -17.43 10.27
CA ARG A 267 -3.59 -17.96 11.10
C ARG A 267 -3.23 -17.92 12.60
N HIS A 268 -2.03 -18.36 12.94
CA HIS A 268 -1.55 -18.37 14.32
C HIS A 268 -1.46 -16.95 14.89
N ALA A 269 -0.93 -16.01 14.13
CA ALA A 269 -0.83 -14.61 14.52
C ALA A 269 -2.19 -13.93 14.69
N CYS A 270 -3.24 -14.41 14.01
CA CYS A 270 -4.62 -13.96 14.21
C CYS A 270 -5.33 -14.64 15.40
N GLY A 271 -4.62 -15.42 16.23
CA GLY A 271 -5.13 -16.05 17.45
C GLY A 271 -5.97 -17.30 17.23
N ARG A 272 -5.89 -17.96 16.06
CA ARG A 272 -6.64 -19.18 15.69
C ARG A 272 -5.74 -20.37 15.33
N GLY A 273 -4.54 -20.43 15.88
CA GLY A 273 -3.64 -21.56 15.73
C GLY A 273 -3.57 -22.34 17.04
N ARG A 274 -4.21 -23.49 17.10
CA ARG A 274 -3.83 -24.57 18.04
C ARG A 274 -2.98 -25.58 17.30
#